data_40260bf4873d9b8ad15a07ab130b4fab
#
_entry.id   40260bf4873d9b8ad15a07ab130b4fab
#
_cell.length_a   1.000
_cell.length_b   1.000
_cell.length_c   1.000
_cell.angle_alpha   90.00
_cell.angle_beta   90.00
_cell.angle_gamma   90.00
#
_symmetry.space_group_name_H-M   'P 1'
#
loop_
_entity.id
_entity.type
_entity.pdbx_description
1 polymer ?
#
loop_
_entity_poly.entity_id
_entity_poly.type
_entity_poly.pdbx_seq_one_letter_code
_entity_poly.pdbx_strand_id
1 'polypeptide(L)'
;PVWFMRQAGRSQPEYRKLKEKYSLFEITHQPELCAYVTHLPVDNYQTDAAVLYKDIMTPLKPIGVDVEIKSGIGPVISNPIQTVKDVERLSQIDPKRDVPYVLDTIKLLTEEKLNVPLIGFTGAPFTLASYMIEGGPSKNYNFTKAMMYRDEETWFALMNHLVDISIDYVVAQVEAGAEIIQIFDSWVGALNVKDYRYYIKPAMNKLISGIKAYYDVPIILFGVGASHLINEWNDLPIDVLGLDWRTTIKQADKMGVNKAIQGNLDPSVLLAPWDVIESRLKDILNQGLNRGKHIFNLGHGVFPEVKPETLRKVTEFVHNYTAK
;
A
#
# COMPACT_ATOMS: atom_id res chain seq x y z
N PRO A 1 12.65 -4.20 -12.75
CA PRO A 1 12.24 -4.94 -11.53
C PRO A 1 10.75 -5.24 -11.53
N VAL A 2 10.38 -6.29 -10.80
CA VAL A 2 9.01 -6.77 -10.67
C VAL A 2 8.71 -7.23 -9.24
N TRP A 3 7.56 -6.82 -8.73
CA TRP A 3 6.93 -7.38 -7.55
C TRP A 3 5.40 -7.28 -7.71
N PHE A 4 4.64 -7.91 -6.84
CA PHE A 4 3.18 -7.92 -6.95
C PHE A 4 2.52 -7.42 -5.68
N MET A 5 1.60 -6.48 -5.79
CA MET A 5 0.77 -6.07 -4.66
C MET A 5 0.00 -7.26 -4.09
N ARG A 6 0.04 -7.41 -2.76
CA ARG A 6 -0.50 -8.58 -2.03
C ARG A 6 0.09 -9.91 -2.51
N GLN A 7 1.38 -9.90 -2.87
CA GLN A 7 2.08 -11.10 -3.34
C GLN A 7 2.10 -12.23 -2.30
N ALA A 8 2.21 -11.91 -1.01
CA ALA A 8 2.01 -12.86 0.07
C ALA A 8 0.53 -12.99 0.41
N GLY A 9 -0.02 -14.20 0.38
CA GLY A 9 -1.42 -14.37 0.69
C GLY A 9 -2.07 -15.66 0.18
N ARG A 10 -3.39 -15.63 0.04
CA ARG A 10 -4.23 -16.80 -0.21
C ARG A 10 -3.97 -17.53 -1.54
N SER A 11 -3.30 -16.92 -2.50
CA SER A 11 -2.85 -17.62 -3.73
C SER A 11 -1.79 -18.70 -3.43
N GLN A 12 -1.03 -18.57 -2.33
CA GLN A 12 0.04 -19.49 -1.96
C GLN A 12 -0.45 -20.67 -1.11
N PRO A 13 -0.16 -21.92 -1.49
CA PRO A 13 -0.52 -23.11 -0.71
C PRO A 13 0.05 -23.10 0.71
N GLU A 14 1.30 -22.67 0.87
CA GLU A 14 2.00 -22.57 2.17
C GLU A 14 1.27 -21.61 3.10
N TYR A 15 0.84 -20.48 2.60
CA TYR A 15 0.05 -19.51 3.37
C TYR A 15 -1.30 -20.10 3.80
N ARG A 16 -2.01 -20.80 2.90
CA ARG A 16 -3.28 -21.44 3.25
C ARG A 16 -3.11 -22.48 4.36
N LYS A 17 -2.07 -23.31 4.31
CA LYS A 17 -1.73 -24.28 5.39
C LYS A 17 -1.44 -23.57 6.71
N LEU A 18 -0.74 -22.44 6.67
CA LEU A 18 -0.48 -21.64 7.85
C LEU A 18 -1.77 -21.11 8.46
N LYS A 19 -2.71 -20.65 7.61
CA LYS A 19 -4.02 -20.16 8.02
C LYS A 19 -4.95 -21.22 8.63
N GLU A 20 -4.71 -22.49 8.43
CA GLU A 20 -5.42 -23.59 9.12
C GLU A 20 -5.04 -23.66 10.61
N LYS A 21 -3.85 -23.21 10.97
CA LYS A 21 -3.29 -23.27 12.32
C LYS A 21 -3.29 -21.95 13.07
N TYR A 22 -3.16 -20.85 12.37
CA TYR A 22 -2.98 -19.51 12.92
C TYR A 22 -3.97 -18.51 12.33
N SER A 23 -4.52 -17.66 13.18
CA SER A 23 -5.29 -16.48 12.75
C SER A 23 -4.38 -15.44 12.06
N LEU A 24 -4.99 -14.48 11.38
CA LEU A 24 -4.27 -13.34 10.81
C LEU A 24 -3.51 -12.56 11.91
N PHE A 25 -4.16 -12.37 13.06
CA PHE A 25 -3.56 -11.68 14.20
C PHE A 25 -2.31 -12.41 14.68
N GLU A 26 -2.38 -13.73 14.88
CA GLU A 26 -1.23 -14.53 15.33
C GLU A 26 -0.07 -14.48 14.32
N ILE A 27 -0.35 -14.60 13.02
CA ILE A 27 0.69 -14.50 11.98
C ILE A 27 1.37 -13.13 12.02
N THR A 28 0.60 -12.06 12.11
CA THR A 28 1.14 -10.70 12.04
C THR A 28 1.80 -10.22 13.34
N HIS A 29 1.53 -10.87 14.48
CA HIS A 29 2.09 -10.52 15.79
C HIS A 29 3.24 -11.43 16.24
N GLN A 30 3.55 -12.47 15.46
CA GLN A 30 4.72 -13.32 15.68
C GLN A 30 5.76 -13.04 14.60
N PRO A 31 6.91 -12.41 14.94
CA PRO A 31 7.89 -11.97 13.96
C PRO A 31 8.36 -13.06 13.00
N GLU A 32 8.59 -14.28 13.51
CA GLU A 32 9.07 -15.42 12.71
C GLU A 32 8.03 -15.86 11.68
N LEU A 33 6.74 -15.92 12.05
CA LEU A 33 5.65 -16.27 11.13
C LEU A 33 5.43 -15.18 10.09
N CYS A 34 5.46 -13.93 10.54
CA CYS A 34 5.29 -12.78 9.65
C CYS A 34 6.46 -12.68 8.65
N ALA A 35 7.69 -12.89 9.11
CA ALA A 35 8.88 -12.91 8.26
C ALA A 35 8.81 -14.07 7.26
N TYR A 36 8.41 -15.26 7.68
CA TYR A 36 8.21 -16.39 6.78
C TYR A 36 7.21 -16.07 5.66
N VAL A 37 6.03 -15.54 6.01
CA VAL A 37 5.00 -15.18 5.03
C VAL A 37 5.49 -14.07 4.09
N THR A 38 6.20 -13.07 4.62
CA THR A 38 6.78 -11.98 3.83
C THR A 38 7.80 -12.48 2.82
N HIS A 39 8.60 -13.48 3.18
CA HIS A 39 9.65 -14.05 2.33
C HIS A 39 9.11 -15.00 1.23
N LEU A 40 8.02 -15.71 1.49
CA LEU A 40 7.47 -16.71 0.57
C LEU A 40 7.38 -16.28 -0.90
N PRO A 41 6.92 -15.06 -1.26
CA PRO A 41 6.87 -14.65 -2.66
C PRO A 41 8.24 -14.50 -3.32
N VAL A 42 9.26 -14.13 -2.56
CA VAL A 42 10.64 -14.03 -3.09
C VAL A 42 11.11 -15.40 -3.51
N ASP A 43 10.88 -16.43 -2.72
CA ASP A 43 11.23 -17.81 -3.06
C ASP A 43 10.36 -18.37 -4.19
N ASN A 44 9.04 -18.21 -4.06
CA ASN A 44 8.09 -18.86 -4.97
C ASN A 44 8.01 -18.20 -6.33
N TYR A 45 8.11 -16.86 -6.36
CA TYR A 45 7.91 -16.08 -7.59
C TYR A 45 9.18 -15.40 -8.10
N GLN A 46 10.27 -15.40 -7.32
CA GLN A 46 11.53 -14.73 -7.65
C GLN A 46 11.33 -13.22 -7.87
N THR A 47 10.52 -12.59 -7.01
CA THR A 47 10.27 -11.15 -7.07
C THR A 47 11.49 -10.33 -6.64
N ASP A 48 11.62 -9.12 -7.18
CA ASP A 48 12.75 -8.21 -6.94
C ASP A 48 12.59 -7.37 -5.67
N ALA A 49 11.49 -7.55 -4.95
CA ALA A 49 11.26 -6.94 -3.64
C ALA A 49 10.36 -7.82 -2.78
N ALA A 50 10.54 -7.76 -1.48
CA ALA A 50 9.60 -8.26 -0.49
C ALA A 50 8.73 -7.11 0.02
N VAL A 51 7.48 -7.40 0.36
CA VAL A 51 6.56 -6.44 0.99
C VAL A 51 6.17 -6.97 2.36
N LEU A 52 6.38 -6.18 3.38
CA LEU A 52 6.05 -6.54 4.75
C LEU A 52 4.59 -7.01 4.85
N TYR A 53 4.38 -8.22 5.37
CA TYR A 53 3.05 -8.79 5.53
C TYR A 53 2.35 -8.21 6.76
N LYS A 54 1.62 -7.12 6.57
CA LYS A 54 0.86 -6.39 7.60
C LYS A 54 -0.41 -5.80 7.01
N ASP A 55 -1.22 -5.19 7.87
CA ASP A 55 -2.40 -4.44 7.53
C ASP A 55 -2.18 -2.94 7.76
N ILE A 56 -2.82 -2.09 6.96
CA ILE A 56 -2.74 -0.62 7.13
C ILE A 56 -3.37 -0.14 8.44
N MET A 57 -4.21 -0.96 9.09
CA MET A 57 -4.81 -0.65 10.40
C MET A 57 -3.83 -0.85 11.57
N THR A 58 -2.69 -1.49 11.35
CA THR A 58 -1.72 -1.82 12.41
C THR A 58 -1.40 -0.66 13.35
N PRO A 59 -1.11 0.57 12.89
CA PRO A 59 -0.81 1.69 13.79
C PRO A 59 -2.02 2.30 14.50
N LEU A 60 -3.24 1.93 14.12
CA LEU A 60 -4.46 2.56 14.66
C LEU A 60 -4.89 1.98 16.00
N LYS A 61 -4.73 0.68 16.23
CA LYS A 61 -5.15 0.04 17.47
C LYS A 61 -4.42 0.62 18.71
N PRO A 62 -3.10 0.81 18.69
CA PRO A 62 -2.38 1.39 19.83
C PRO A 62 -2.79 2.81 20.19
N ILE A 63 -3.28 3.58 19.24
CA ILE A 63 -3.70 4.97 19.50
C ILE A 63 -5.15 5.10 19.99
N GLY A 64 -5.84 3.99 20.23
CA GLY A 64 -7.18 3.97 20.81
C GLY A 64 -8.31 3.72 19.80
N VAL A 65 -7.99 3.27 18.58
CA VAL A 65 -9.00 2.85 17.61
C VAL A 65 -9.35 1.37 17.87
N ASP A 66 -10.61 1.11 18.15
CA ASP A 66 -11.12 -0.26 18.39
C ASP A 66 -11.42 -0.94 17.05
N VAL A 67 -10.38 -1.49 16.43
CA VAL A 67 -10.44 -2.12 15.11
C VAL A 67 -10.26 -3.63 15.21
N GLU A 68 -11.14 -4.37 14.51
CA GLU A 68 -11.06 -5.80 14.29
C GLU A 68 -11.07 -6.11 12.78
N ILE A 69 -10.26 -7.08 12.37
CA ILE A 69 -10.28 -7.59 10.98
C ILE A 69 -11.24 -8.78 10.92
N LYS A 70 -12.43 -8.58 10.36
CA LYS A 70 -13.43 -9.64 10.20
C LYS A 70 -13.29 -10.34 8.86
N SER A 71 -13.30 -11.67 8.89
CA SER A 71 -13.22 -12.48 7.67
C SER A 71 -14.38 -12.17 6.72
N GLY A 72 -14.06 -11.94 5.44
CA GLY A 72 -15.04 -11.62 4.39
C GLY A 72 -15.58 -10.19 4.41
N ILE A 73 -15.30 -9.40 5.46
CA ILE A 73 -15.75 -8.00 5.59
C ILE A 73 -14.58 -7.04 5.51
N GLY A 74 -13.48 -7.35 6.20
CA GLY A 74 -12.34 -6.47 6.37
C GLY A 74 -12.33 -5.76 7.73
N PRO A 75 -11.66 -4.62 7.85
CA PRO A 75 -11.61 -3.84 9.09
C PRO A 75 -12.99 -3.34 9.51
N VAL A 76 -13.32 -3.51 10.79
CA VAL A 76 -14.52 -2.97 11.43
C VAL A 76 -14.10 -2.20 12.67
N ILE A 77 -14.56 -0.96 12.81
CA ILE A 77 -14.22 -0.06 13.91
C ILE A 77 -15.47 0.21 14.73
N SER A 78 -15.44 -0.15 16.01
CA SER A 78 -16.60 -0.04 16.91
C SER A 78 -16.74 1.33 17.58
N ASN A 79 -15.68 2.16 17.55
CA ASN A 79 -15.66 3.52 18.07
C ASN A 79 -15.32 4.56 16.99
N PRO A 80 -16.17 4.72 15.95
CA PRO A 80 -15.90 5.63 14.84
C PRO A 80 -15.76 7.08 15.29
N ILE A 81 -14.96 7.86 14.54
CA ILE A 81 -14.76 9.28 14.75
C ILE A 81 -15.98 10.05 14.24
N GLN A 82 -16.61 10.83 15.11
CA GLN A 82 -17.78 11.63 14.78
C GLN A 82 -17.60 13.12 15.11
N THR A 83 -16.74 13.43 16.08
CA THR A 83 -16.51 14.80 16.59
C THR A 83 -15.03 15.03 16.87
N VAL A 84 -14.66 16.30 17.05
CA VAL A 84 -13.29 16.67 17.46
C VAL A 84 -12.87 16.02 18.79
N LYS A 85 -13.80 15.81 19.72
CA LYS A 85 -13.53 15.10 20.99
C LYS A 85 -13.11 13.64 20.77
N ASP A 86 -13.59 13.01 19.71
CA ASP A 86 -13.16 11.65 19.36
C ASP A 86 -11.71 11.65 18.86
N VAL A 87 -11.29 12.69 18.14
CA VAL A 87 -9.90 12.87 17.73
C VAL A 87 -8.99 13.18 18.93
N GLU A 88 -9.43 14.05 19.84
CA GLU A 88 -8.68 14.41 21.06
C GLU A 88 -8.39 13.20 21.97
N ARG A 89 -9.22 12.16 21.92
CA ARG A 89 -9.00 10.91 22.67
C ARG A 89 -7.92 10.00 22.08
N LEU A 90 -7.50 10.23 20.84
CA LEU A 90 -6.47 9.42 20.19
C LEU A 90 -5.09 9.74 20.79
N SER A 91 -4.35 8.68 21.12
CA SER A 91 -2.98 8.81 21.60
C SER A 91 -1.99 9.00 20.45
N GLN A 92 -0.80 9.50 20.77
CA GLN A 92 0.36 9.38 19.88
C GLN A 92 0.87 7.94 19.90
N ILE A 93 1.52 7.54 18.82
CA ILE A 93 2.15 6.23 18.75
C ILE A 93 3.62 6.30 19.20
N ASP A 94 4.05 5.30 19.95
CA ASP A 94 5.47 4.96 20.14
C ASP A 94 5.71 3.59 19.49
N PRO A 95 6.22 3.52 18.25
CA PRO A 95 6.31 2.25 17.53
C PRO A 95 7.15 1.19 18.24
N LYS A 96 8.17 1.58 19.02
CA LYS A 96 9.02 0.63 19.77
C LYS A 96 8.29 -0.03 20.92
N ARG A 97 7.36 0.69 21.55
CA ARG A 97 6.52 0.19 22.64
C ARG A 97 5.25 -0.48 22.11
N ASP A 98 4.61 0.14 21.13
CA ASP A 98 3.23 -0.17 20.74
C ASP A 98 3.12 -1.24 19.65
N VAL A 99 4.12 -1.31 18.76
CA VAL A 99 4.16 -2.29 17.65
C VAL A 99 5.56 -2.93 17.49
N PRO A 100 6.21 -3.39 18.57
CA PRO A 100 7.56 -3.96 18.51
C PRO A 100 7.65 -5.15 17.55
N TYR A 101 6.61 -5.96 17.45
CA TYR A 101 6.52 -7.10 16.55
C TYR A 101 6.66 -6.73 15.07
N VAL A 102 6.29 -5.51 14.68
CA VAL A 102 6.53 -5.00 13.32
C VAL A 102 8.01 -4.79 13.09
N LEU A 103 8.66 -4.09 14.03
CA LEU A 103 10.08 -3.74 13.94
C LEU A 103 10.97 -4.99 14.01
N ASP A 104 10.62 -5.93 14.89
CA ASP A 104 11.33 -7.20 15.02
C ASP A 104 11.19 -8.06 13.75
N THR A 105 10.02 -8.06 13.13
CA THR A 105 9.81 -8.72 11.82
C THR A 105 10.73 -8.12 10.75
N ILE A 106 10.81 -6.79 10.67
CA ILE A 106 11.65 -6.10 9.69
C ILE A 106 13.13 -6.44 9.92
N LYS A 107 13.61 -6.36 11.15
CA LYS A 107 14.99 -6.72 11.51
C LYS A 107 15.32 -8.17 11.13
N LEU A 108 14.46 -9.12 11.50
CA LEU A 108 14.64 -10.52 11.17
C LEU A 108 14.72 -10.76 9.65
N LEU A 109 13.93 -10.05 8.87
CA LEU A 109 13.95 -10.13 7.40
C LEU A 109 15.23 -9.55 6.81
N THR A 110 15.62 -8.36 7.21
CA THR A 110 16.71 -7.61 6.59
C THR A 110 18.09 -8.08 7.05
N GLU A 111 18.22 -8.58 8.30
CA GLU A 111 19.48 -9.07 8.82
C GLU A 111 19.78 -10.53 8.44
N GLU A 112 18.75 -11.38 8.27
CA GLU A 112 18.95 -12.83 8.19
C GLU A 112 18.41 -13.49 6.91
N LYS A 113 17.41 -12.92 6.25
CA LYS A 113 16.59 -13.68 5.29
C LYS A 113 16.52 -13.11 3.88
N LEU A 114 16.53 -11.81 3.71
CA LEU A 114 16.28 -11.21 2.41
C LEU A 114 17.57 -10.91 1.63
N ASN A 115 17.53 -11.25 0.33
CA ASN A 115 18.52 -10.83 -0.66
C ASN A 115 17.94 -9.79 -1.64
N VAL A 116 16.75 -9.30 -1.36
CA VAL A 116 16.03 -8.25 -2.11
C VAL A 116 15.58 -7.15 -1.14
N PRO A 117 15.35 -5.92 -1.60
CA PRO A 117 14.89 -4.84 -0.73
C PRO A 117 13.53 -5.16 -0.10
N LEU A 118 13.34 -4.69 1.14
CA LEU A 118 12.08 -4.76 1.86
C LEU A 118 11.30 -3.47 1.70
N ILE A 119 10.05 -3.60 1.24
CA ILE A 119 9.08 -2.50 1.19
C ILE A 119 8.27 -2.50 2.49
N GLY A 120 8.46 -1.45 3.31
CA GLY A 120 7.54 -1.09 4.37
C GLY A 120 6.39 -0.24 3.82
N PHE A 121 5.36 -0.01 4.63
CA PHE A 121 4.22 0.78 4.14
C PHE A 121 3.39 1.40 5.27
N THR A 122 2.53 2.31 4.86
CA THR A 122 1.44 2.88 5.68
C THR A 122 0.21 3.11 4.81
N GLY A 123 -0.95 3.22 5.45
CA GLY A 123 -2.14 3.78 4.81
C GLY A 123 -2.01 5.29 4.68
N ALA A 124 -2.53 5.86 3.60
CA ALA A 124 -2.63 7.31 3.44
C ALA A 124 -3.68 7.90 4.39
N PRO A 125 -3.54 9.16 4.81
CA PRO A 125 -4.44 9.79 5.76
C PRO A 125 -5.92 9.73 5.37
N PHE A 126 -6.28 9.98 4.10
CA PHE A 126 -7.67 9.89 3.65
C PHE A 126 -8.24 8.47 3.78
N THR A 127 -7.49 7.46 3.38
CA THR A 127 -7.93 6.06 3.47
C THR A 127 -8.10 5.64 4.92
N LEU A 128 -7.16 5.98 5.80
CA LEU A 128 -7.27 5.69 7.24
C LEU A 128 -8.44 6.45 7.90
N ALA A 129 -8.57 7.76 7.61
CA ALA A 129 -9.68 8.58 8.09
C ALA A 129 -11.03 8.02 7.67
N SER A 130 -11.15 7.56 6.40
CA SER A 130 -12.38 6.97 5.89
C SER A 130 -12.79 5.73 6.67
N TYR A 131 -11.86 4.82 6.98
CA TYR A 131 -12.15 3.66 7.85
C TYR A 131 -12.60 4.10 9.24
N MET A 132 -11.91 5.09 9.81
CA MET A 132 -12.19 5.56 11.17
C MET A 132 -13.53 6.30 11.28
N ILE A 133 -13.97 6.99 10.25
CA ILE A 133 -15.24 7.73 10.22
C ILE A 133 -16.41 6.82 9.84
N GLU A 134 -16.23 6.00 8.78
CA GLU A 134 -17.29 5.08 8.30
C GLU A 134 -17.51 3.90 9.24
N GLY A 135 -16.53 3.56 10.09
CA GLY A 135 -16.56 2.38 10.94
C GLY A 135 -16.27 1.06 10.23
N GLY A 136 -15.85 1.12 8.97
CA GLY A 136 -15.56 -0.04 8.14
C GLY A 136 -15.48 0.28 6.66
N PRO A 137 -15.52 -0.73 5.78
CA PRO A 137 -15.54 -0.53 4.34
C PRO A 137 -16.78 0.25 3.89
N SER A 138 -16.60 1.17 2.95
CA SER A 138 -17.68 1.98 2.40
C SER A 138 -17.61 2.00 0.87
N LYS A 139 -18.77 2.10 0.21
CA LYS A 139 -18.84 2.29 -1.25
C LYS A 139 -18.89 3.78 -1.64
N ASN A 140 -19.56 4.60 -0.84
CA ASN A 140 -19.89 5.97 -1.17
C ASN A 140 -19.16 7.01 -0.30
N TYR A 141 -18.57 6.60 0.83
CA TYR A 141 -17.87 7.47 1.77
C TYR A 141 -18.72 8.66 2.25
N ASN A 142 -20.00 8.40 2.53
CA ASN A 142 -20.98 9.44 2.84
C ASN A 142 -20.62 10.22 4.11
N PHE A 143 -20.26 9.52 5.18
CA PHE A 143 -19.92 10.14 6.46
C PHE A 143 -18.57 10.86 6.37
N THR A 144 -17.59 10.28 5.69
CA THR A 144 -16.29 10.89 5.44
C THR A 144 -16.43 12.22 4.70
N LYS A 145 -17.12 12.21 3.57
CA LYS A 145 -17.34 13.43 2.78
C LYS A 145 -18.21 14.45 3.52
N ALA A 146 -19.23 14.00 4.24
CA ALA A 146 -20.05 14.89 5.05
C ALA A 146 -19.22 15.61 6.13
N MET A 147 -18.29 14.93 6.79
CA MET A 147 -17.38 15.55 7.76
C MET A 147 -16.48 16.58 7.08
N MET A 148 -15.87 16.24 5.94
CA MET A 148 -15.06 17.20 5.17
C MET A 148 -15.80 18.53 4.91
N TYR A 149 -17.08 18.46 4.53
CA TYR A 149 -17.84 19.62 4.08
C TYR A 149 -18.48 20.42 5.21
N ARG A 150 -18.81 19.82 6.34
CA ARG A 150 -19.57 20.47 7.41
C ARG A 150 -18.83 20.64 8.73
N ASP A 151 -17.70 19.95 8.93
CA ASP A 151 -16.93 19.95 10.16
C ASP A 151 -15.42 19.89 9.86
N GLU A 152 -14.92 20.95 9.24
CA GLU A 152 -13.51 21.06 8.85
C GLU A 152 -12.59 21.01 10.08
N GLU A 153 -13.03 21.46 11.24
CA GLU A 153 -12.25 21.39 12.48
C GLU A 153 -11.92 19.93 12.83
N THR A 154 -12.94 19.08 12.91
CA THR A 154 -12.74 17.65 13.16
C THR A 154 -11.93 17.00 12.04
N TRP A 155 -12.23 17.34 10.78
CA TRP A 155 -11.52 16.77 9.63
C TRP A 155 -10.02 17.06 9.67
N PHE A 156 -9.62 18.32 9.79
CA PHE A 156 -8.20 18.68 9.78
C PHE A 156 -7.48 18.25 11.06
N ALA A 157 -8.16 18.22 12.22
CA ALA A 157 -7.60 17.63 13.44
C ALA A 157 -7.26 16.15 13.24
N LEU A 158 -8.18 15.37 12.66
CA LEU A 158 -7.96 13.96 12.35
C LEU A 158 -6.84 13.76 11.31
N MET A 159 -6.85 14.53 10.23
CA MET A 159 -5.81 14.45 9.19
C MET A 159 -4.43 14.75 9.75
N ASN A 160 -4.28 15.79 10.57
CA ASN A 160 -3.00 16.12 11.20
C ASN A 160 -2.54 15.01 12.15
N HIS A 161 -3.43 14.45 12.96
CA HIS A 161 -3.10 13.36 13.88
C HIS A 161 -2.63 12.12 13.12
N LEU A 162 -3.34 11.74 12.05
CA LEU A 162 -2.96 10.60 11.20
C LEU A 162 -1.63 10.80 10.49
N VAL A 163 -1.33 12.02 10.04
CA VAL A 163 -0.02 12.35 9.47
C VAL A 163 1.08 12.14 10.51
N ASP A 164 0.92 12.68 11.70
CA ASP A 164 1.94 12.61 12.75
C ASP A 164 2.23 11.15 13.15
N ILE A 165 1.21 10.33 13.40
CA ILE A 165 1.40 8.91 13.74
C ILE A 165 1.98 8.10 12.57
N SER A 166 1.62 8.45 11.33
CA SER A 166 2.14 7.75 10.15
C SER A 166 3.61 8.07 9.89
N ILE A 167 4.05 9.29 10.15
CA ILE A 167 5.49 9.66 10.10
C ILE A 167 6.26 8.81 11.11
N ASP A 168 5.84 8.79 12.39
CA ASP A 168 6.51 8.04 13.44
C ASP A 168 6.57 6.53 13.11
N TYR A 169 5.46 5.99 12.62
CA TYR A 169 5.36 4.58 12.25
C TYR A 169 6.26 4.21 11.06
N VAL A 170 6.31 5.06 10.05
CA VAL A 170 7.16 4.82 8.86
C VAL A 170 8.64 5.02 9.18
N VAL A 171 8.99 6.06 9.91
CA VAL A 171 10.38 6.31 10.36
C VAL A 171 10.90 5.11 11.14
N ALA A 172 10.12 4.55 12.06
CA ALA A 172 10.50 3.36 12.79
C ALA A 172 10.69 2.12 11.89
N GLN A 173 9.89 1.95 10.83
CA GLN A 173 10.08 0.89 9.85
C GLN A 173 11.41 1.04 9.09
N VAL A 174 11.76 2.26 8.70
CA VAL A 174 13.04 2.55 8.02
C VAL A 174 14.21 2.31 8.96
N GLU A 175 14.13 2.78 10.21
CA GLU A 175 15.15 2.51 11.24
C GLU A 175 15.36 1.00 11.48
N ALA A 176 14.30 0.21 11.39
CA ALA A 176 14.37 -1.24 11.55
C ALA A 176 14.93 -1.97 10.32
N GLY A 177 15.02 -1.31 9.16
CA GLY A 177 15.63 -1.85 7.95
C GLY A 177 14.78 -1.84 6.68
N ALA A 178 13.58 -1.26 6.68
CA ALA A 178 12.81 -1.08 5.45
C ALA A 178 13.54 -0.09 4.52
N GLU A 179 13.70 -0.47 3.25
CA GLU A 179 14.49 0.27 2.27
C GLU A 179 13.66 1.10 1.30
N ILE A 180 12.38 0.79 1.20
CA ILE A 180 11.39 1.46 0.35
C ILE A 180 10.10 1.59 1.14
N ILE A 181 9.35 2.67 0.96
CA ILE A 181 8.05 2.86 1.60
C ILE A 181 6.98 3.02 0.54
N GLN A 182 5.89 2.26 0.67
CA GLN A 182 4.68 2.48 -0.12
C GLN A 182 3.56 3.08 0.74
N ILE A 183 2.94 4.13 0.23
CA ILE A 183 1.76 4.75 0.83
C ILE A 183 0.54 4.26 0.04
N PHE A 184 -0.38 3.57 0.73
CA PHE A 184 -1.61 3.06 0.15
C PHE A 184 -2.76 4.04 0.34
N ASP A 185 -3.19 4.69 -0.74
CA ASP A 185 -4.37 5.55 -0.77
C ASP A 185 -5.50 4.91 -1.57
N SER A 186 -5.93 3.74 -1.12
CA SER A 186 -6.83 2.85 -1.86
C SER A 186 -8.19 3.48 -2.17
N TRP A 187 -8.66 4.44 -1.37
CA TRP A 187 -10.02 4.98 -1.47
C TRP A 187 -10.10 6.40 -2.01
N VAL A 188 -8.97 7.04 -2.25
CA VAL A 188 -8.90 8.46 -2.66
C VAL A 188 -9.55 8.75 -4.01
N GLY A 189 -9.69 7.73 -4.85
CA GLY A 189 -10.43 7.84 -6.12
C GLY A 189 -11.89 8.27 -5.99
N ALA A 190 -12.46 8.18 -4.77
CA ALA A 190 -13.80 8.68 -4.46
C ALA A 190 -13.92 10.22 -4.46
N LEU A 191 -12.80 10.95 -4.44
CA LEU A 191 -12.77 12.41 -4.39
C LEU A 191 -12.59 13.00 -5.78
N ASN A 192 -13.22 14.17 -6.00
CA ASN A 192 -12.88 15.00 -7.13
C ASN A 192 -11.56 15.77 -6.90
N VAL A 193 -11.00 16.35 -7.95
CA VAL A 193 -9.70 17.06 -7.90
C VAL A 193 -9.72 18.25 -6.93
N LYS A 194 -10.82 19.02 -6.90
CA LYS A 194 -10.94 20.21 -6.04
C LYS A 194 -10.90 19.81 -4.57
N ASP A 195 -11.66 18.79 -4.18
CA ASP A 195 -11.71 18.31 -2.80
C ASP A 195 -10.37 17.68 -2.38
N TYR A 196 -9.76 16.89 -3.27
CA TYR A 196 -8.44 16.35 -3.01
C TYR A 196 -7.41 17.47 -2.74
N ARG A 197 -7.38 18.48 -3.59
CA ARG A 197 -6.45 19.60 -3.50
C ARG A 197 -6.59 20.38 -2.19
N TYR A 198 -7.81 20.58 -1.72
CA TYR A 198 -8.10 21.34 -0.52
C TYR A 198 -7.98 20.51 0.77
N TYR A 199 -8.64 19.35 0.81
CA TYR A 199 -8.77 18.56 2.03
C TYR A 199 -7.66 17.54 2.27
N ILE A 200 -6.93 17.12 1.22
CA ILE A 200 -6.02 15.97 1.30
C ILE A 200 -4.57 16.31 0.96
N LYS A 201 -4.34 17.01 -0.15
CA LYS A 201 -2.97 17.27 -0.65
C LYS A 201 -2.05 17.93 0.37
N PRO A 202 -2.47 18.89 1.21
CA PRO A 202 -1.61 19.45 2.26
C PRO A 202 -1.13 18.40 3.28
N ALA A 203 -2.02 17.49 3.68
CA ALA A 203 -1.67 16.39 4.59
C ALA A 203 -0.69 15.41 3.94
N MET A 204 -0.88 15.08 2.65
CA MET A 204 0.04 14.23 1.90
C MET A 204 1.42 14.86 1.78
N ASN A 205 1.50 16.15 1.48
CA ASN A 205 2.78 16.88 1.47
C ASN A 205 3.48 16.83 2.84
N LYS A 206 2.74 17.07 3.92
CA LYS A 206 3.27 17.01 5.29
C LYS A 206 3.79 15.61 5.62
N LEU A 207 3.03 14.56 5.27
CA LEU A 207 3.42 13.17 5.50
C LEU A 207 4.73 12.83 4.76
N ILE A 208 4.78 13.05 3.45
CA ILE A 208 5.92 12.67 2.63
C ILE A 208 7.17 13.48 3.00
N SER A 209 7.03 14.79 3.15
CA SER A 209 8.12 15.67 3.57
C SER A 209 8.59 15.37 4.99
N GLY A 210 7.67 15.01 5.89
CA GLY A 210 7.98 14.60 7.26
C GLY A 210 8.81 13.32 7.31
N ILE A 211 8.48 12.31 6.50
CA ILE A 211 9.28 11.08 6.37
C ILE A 211 10.67 11.42 5.82
N LYS A 212 10.74 12.19 4.72
CA LYS A 212 11.99 12.54 4.06
C LYS A 212 12.89 13.46 4.88
N ALA A 213 12.35 14.16 5.87
CA ALA A 213 13.14 14.96 6.81
C ALA A 213 14.01 14.07 7.74
N TYR A 214 13.63 12.84 7.97
CA TYR A 214 14.41 11.88 8.76
C TYR A 214 15.31 11.01 7.87
N TYR A 215 14.77 10.50 6.75
CA TYR A 215 15.47 9.56 5.88
C TYR A 215 15.17 9.81 4.40
N ASP A 216 16.19 9.80 3.58
CA ASP A 216 16.05 9.84 2.12
C ASP A 216 15.70 8.43 1.59
N VAL A 217 14.49 7.99 1.90
CA VAL A 217 13.95 6.70 1.48
C VAL A 217 13.03 6.88 0.27
N PRO A 218 13.11 6.01 -0.76
CA PRO A 218 12.18 6.05 -1.88
C PRO A 218 10.74 5.84 -1.44
N ILE A 219 9.83 6.70 -1.90
CA ILE A 219 8.42 6.66 -1.56
C ILE A 219 7.58 6.39 -2.80
N ILE A 220 6.77 5.34 -2.75
CA ILE A 220 5.78 4.96 -3.75
C ILE A 220 4.40 5.38 -3.24
N LEU A 221 3.64 6.12 -4.06
CA LEU A 221 2.24 6.41 -3.78
C LEU A 221 1.36 5.61 -4.73
N PHE A 222 0.42 4.87 -4.17
CA PHE A 222 -0.54 4.06 -4.92
C PHE A 222 -1.97 4.29 -4.45
N GLY A 223 -2.90 4.39 -5.40
CA GLY A 223 -4.34 4.43 -5.15
C GLY A 223 -5.13 3.84 -6.31
N VAL A 224 -6.39 3.51 -6.04
CA VAL A 224 -7.29 2.86 -6.99
C VAL A 224 -8.34 3.83 -7.50
N GLY A 225 -8.61 3.81 -8.81
CA GLY A 225 -9.59 4.70 -9.42
C GLY A 225 -9.21 6.18 -9.38
N ALA A 226 -7.92 6.47 -9.27
CA ALA A 226 -7.40 7.82 -9.02
C ALA A 226 -6.73 8.46 -10.24
N SER A 227 -7.06 8.03 -11.46
CA SER A 227 -6.47 8.55 -12.69
C SER A 227 -6.61 10.06 -12.85
N HIS A 228 -7.72 10.63 -12.39
CA HIS A 228 -7.99 12.07 -12.40
C HIS A 228 -7.15 12.87 -11.40
N LEU A 229 -6.47 12.19 -10.44
CA LEU A 229 -5.61 12.80 -9.43
C LEU A 229 -4.12 12.73 -9.79
N ILE A 230 -3.73 12.11 -10.91
CA ILE A 230 -2.34 11.87 -11.29
C ILE A 230 -1.53 13.18 -11.32
N ASN A 231 -2.07 14.27 -11.82
CA ASN A 231 -1.38 15.55 -11.86
C ASN A 231 -1.12 16.09 -10.44
N GLU A 232 -2.08 15.94 -9.53
CA GLU A 232 -1.90 16.34 -8.13
C GLU A 232 -0.81 15.51 -7.43
N TRP A 233 -0.72 14.22 -7.76
CA TRP A 233 0.31 13.33 -7.23
C TRP A 233 1.69 13.61 -7.81
N ASN A 234 1.75 13.99 -9.09
CA ASN A 234 3.02 14.33 -9.73
C ASN A 234 3.71 15.54 -9.07
N ASP A 235 2.93 16.42 -8.43
CA ASP A 235 3.44 17.57 -7.66
C ASP A 235 3.93 17.19 -6.25
N LEU A 236 3.56 16.01 -5.73
CA LEU A 236 4.00 15.56 -4.41
C LEU A 236 5.48 15.13 -4.45
N PRO A 237 6.22 15.22 -3.32
CA PRO A 237 7.63 14.82 -3.27
C PRO A 237 7.84 13.30 -3.19
N ILE A 238 7.04 12.53 -3.93
CA ILE A 238 7.18 11.09 -4.11
C ILE A 238 8.23 10.76 -5.17
N ASP A 239 8.76 9.55 -5.15
CA ASP A 239 9.73 9.05 -6.11
C ASP A 239 9.07 8.20 -7.21
N VAL A 240 8.04 7.45 -6.84
CA VAL A 240 7.33 6.52 -7.72
C VAL A 240 5.82 6.74 -7.63
N LEU A 241 5.18 6.86 -8.78
CA LEU A 241 3.74 6.95 -8.93
C LEU A 241 3.19 5.57 -9.34
N GLY A 242 2.39 4.95 -8.46
CA GLY A 242 1.73 3.67 -8.74
C GLY A 242 0.42 3.88 -9.51
N LEU A 243 0.29 3.18 -10.62
CA LEU A 243 -0.93 3.20 -11.45
C LEU A 243 -1.76 1.94 -11.21
N ASP A 244 -3.08 2.12 -11.15
CA ASP A 244 -3.98 1.00 -11.35
C ASP A 244 -4.15 0.69 -12.86
N TRP A 245 -4.89 -0.36 -13.20
CA TRP A 245 -5.01 -0.85 -14.59
C TRP A 245 -5.81 0.07 -15.53
N ARG A 246 -6.49 1.13 -15.00
CA ARG A 246 -7.37 2.02 -15.78
C ARG A 246 -6.61 3.03 -16.60
N THR A 247 -5.38 3.36 -16.23
CA THR A 247 -4.54 4.35 -16.91
C THR A 247 -3.29 3.71 -17.44
N THR A 248 -3.07 3.75 -18.74
CA THR A 248 -1.82 3.24 -19.33
C THR A 248 -0.62 4.13 -18.96
N ILE A 249 0.58 3.55 -18.97
CA ILE A 249 1.84 4.29 -18.77
C ILE A 249 1.94 5.44 -19.78
N LYS A 250 1.58 5.17 -21.04
CA LYS A 250 1.57 6.19 -22.11
C LYS A 250 0.59 7.34 -21.84
N GLN A 251 -0.55 7.06 -21.20
CA GLN A 251 -1.49 8.13 -20.79
C GLN A 251 -0.89 8.98 -19.68
N ALA A 252 -0.26 8.35 -18.68
CA ALA A 252 0.43 9.07 -17.60
C ALA A 252 1.55 9.98 -18.15
N ASP A 253 2.32 9.49 -19.14
CA ASP A 253 3.32 10.30 -19.82
C ASP A 253 2.73 11.53 -20.52
N LYS A 254 1.61 11.34 -21.23
CA LYS A 254 0.89 12.48 -21.85
C LYS A 254 0.36 13.49 -20.85
N MET A 255 0.11 13.08 -19.60
CA MET A 255 -0.27 13.96 -18.50
C MET A 255 0.94 14.67 -17.86
N GLY A 256 2.15 14.43 -18.35
CA GLY A 256 3.37 15.09 -17.87
C GLY A 256 3.97 14.47 -16.62
N VAL A 257 3.67 13.21 -16.31
CA VAL A 257 4.28 12.51 -15.15
C VAL A 257 5.79 12.37 -15.35
N ASN A 258 6.57 12.94 -14.42
CA ASN A 258 8.03 12.91 -14.44
C ASN A 258 8.65 11.93 -13.40
N LYS A 259 7.82 11.33 -12.56
CA LYS A 259 8.22 10.32 -11.56
C LYS A 259 8.47 8.96 -12.22
N ALA A 260 9.18 8.06 -11.56
CA ALA A 260 9.12 6.66 -11.95
C ALA A 260 7.67 6.15 -11.86
N ILE A 261 7.31 5.18 -12.69
CA ILE A 261 5.97 4.58 -12.68
C ILE A 261 6.06 3.13 -12.22
N GLN A 262 5.13 2.74 -11.35
CA GLN A 262 4.90 1.36 -10.95
C GLN A 262 3.55 0.90 -11.48
N GLY A 263 3.52 -0.30 -12.05
CA GLY A 263 2.29 -0.96 -12.50
C GLY A 263 2.42 -1.54 -13.89
N ASN A 264 1.29 -1.94 -14.55
CA ASN A 264 -0.06 -1.86 -14.01
C ASN A 264 -0.98 -2.90 -14.67
N LEU A 265 -0.56 -4.17 -14.62
CA LEU A 265 -1.39 -5.24 -15.17
C LEU A 265 -2.70 -5.39 -14.38
N ASP A 266 -3.84 -5.47 -15.07
CA ASP A 266 -5.08 -5.88 -14.44
C ASP A 266 -4.92 -7.29 -13.84
N PRO A 267 -5.10 -7.49 -12.53
CA PRO A 267 -4.95 -8.80 -11.90
C PRO A 267 -5.84 -9.89 -12.50
N SER A 268 -6.99 -9.53 -13.06
CA SER A 268 -7.91 -10.46 -13.72
C SER A 268 -7.28 -11.14 -14.93
N VAL A 269 -6.34 -10.48 -15.60
CA VAL A 269 -5.60 -11.04 -16.75
C VAL A 269 -4.81 -12.28 -16.35
N LEU A 270 -4.37 -12.37 -15.09
CA LEU A 270 -3.63 -13.56 -14.61
C LEU A 270 -4.47 -14.85 -14.58
N LEU A 271 -5.79 -14.75 -14.73
CA LEU A 271 -6.71 -15.88 -14.83
C LEU A 271 -6.95 -16.32 -16.29
N ALA A 272 -6.43 -15.58 -17.25
CA ALA A 272 -6.56 -15.85 -18.68
C ALA A 272 -5.53 -16.89 -19.17
N PRO A 273 -5.69 -17.43 -20.39
CA PRO A 273 -4.64 -18.20 -21.07
C PRO A 273 -3.34 -17.40 -21.24
N TRP A 274 -2.22 -18.12 -21.30
CA TRP A 274 -0.90 -17.48 -21.33
C TRP A 274 -0.67 -16.52 -22.50
N ASP A 275 -1.17 -16.82 -23.67
CA ASP A 275 -1.07 -15.95 -24.86
C ASP A 275 -1.70 -14.58 -24.63
N VAL A 276 -2.82 -14.52 -23.90
CA VAL A 276 -3.46 -13.27 -23.49
C VAL A 276 -2.60 -12.55 -22.46
N ILE A 277 -2.12 -13.27 -21.43
CA ILE A 277 -1.22 -12.70 -20.40
C ILE A 277 0.01 -12.12 -21.08
N GLU A 278 0.69 -12.89 -21.92
CA GLU A 278 1.92 -12.48 -22.62
C GLU A 278 1.71 -11.22 -23.45
N SER A 279 0.60 -11.15 -24.19
CA SER A 279 0.26 -9.96 -24.98
C SER A 279 0.15 -8.71 -24.11
N ARG A 280 -0.54 -8.80 -22.96
CA ARG A 280 -0.69 -7.68 -22.02
C ARG A 280 0.63 -7.31 -21.36
N LEU A 281 1.47 -8.28 -21.01
CA LEU A 281 2.81 -8.04 -20.49
C LEU A 281 3.67 -7.24 -21.48
N LYS A 282 3.69 -7.65 -22.75
CA LYS A 282 4.41 -6.94 -23.81
C LYS A 282 3.97 -5.50 -23.96
N ASP A 283 2.66 -5.23 -23.92
CA ASP A 283 2.12 -3.87 -24.03
C ASP A 283 2.64 -2.98 -22.89
N ILE A 284 2.61 -3.46 -21.66
CA ILE A 284 3.06 -2.71 -20.49
C ILE A 284 4.58 -2.53 -20.50
N LEU A 285 5.33 -3.62 -20.77
CA LEU A 285 6.78 -3.60 -20.73
C LEU A 285 7.37 -2.72 -21.83
N ASN A 286 6.78 -2.70 -23.03
CA ASN A 286 7.20 -1.79 -24.10
C ASN A 286 7.01 -0.32 -23.69
N GLN A 287 5.89 0.03 -23.06
CA GLN A 287 5.66 1.38 -22.57
C GLN A 287 6.66 1.74 -21.45
N GLY A 288 6.92 0.80 -20.52
CA GLY A 288 7.86 0.99 -19.42
C GLY A 288 9.31 1.15 -19.90
N LEU A 289 9.75 0.31 -20.84
CA LEU A 289 11.11 0.39 -21.41
C LEU A 289 11.34 1.69 -22.18
N ASN A 290 10.38 2.14 -22.96
CA ASN A 290 10.46 3.40 -23.69
C ASN A 290 10.60 4.61 -22.74
N ARG A 291 10.01 4.52 -21.54
CA ARG A 291 10.12 5.52 -20.50
C ARG A 291 11.46 5.46 -19.74
N GLY A 292 12.03 4.27 -19.55
CA GLY A 292 13.29 4.05 -18.84
C GLY A 292 13.23 4.11 -17.31
N LYS A 293 12.04 4.32 -16.71
CA LYS A 293 11.82 4.39 -15.25
C LYS A 293 10.52 3.67 -14.90
N HIS A 294 10.58 2.33 -14.85
CA HIS A 294 9.41 1.49 -14.65
C HIS A 294 9.67 0.34 -13.68
N ILE A 295 8.76 0.12 -12.75
CA ILE A 295 8.66 -1.05 -11.89
C ILE A 295 7.42 -1.81 -12.33
N PHE A 296 7.56 -3.02 -12.83
CA PHE A 296 6.42 -3.85 -13.19
C PHE A 296 5.68 -4.30 -11.92
N ASN A 297 4.37 -4.13 -11.93
CA ASN A 297 3.46 -4.59 -10.89
C ASN A 297 2.05 -4.81 -11.49
N LEU A 298 1.15 -5.34 -10.67
CA LEU A 298 -0.27 -5.34 -10.98
C LEU A 298 -0.90 -3.97 -10.66
N GLY A 299 -2.02 -3.69 -11.27
CA GLY A 299 -2.83 -2.49 -10.97
C GLY A 299 -3.69 -2.63 -9.71
N HIS A 300 -3.65 -3.77 -9.03
CA HIS A 300 -4.26 -4.08 -7.73
C HIS A 300 -3.61 -5.33 -7.14
N GLY A 301 -4.08 -5.80 -5.98
CA GLY A 301 -3.54 -7.01 -5.34
C GLY A 301 -3.84 -8.32 -6.07
N VAL A 302 -2.98 -9.31 -5.88
CA VAL A 302 -3.15 -10.67 -6.39
C VAL A 302 -4.45 -11.28 -5.86
N PHE A 303 -5.24 -11.89 -6.73
CA PHE A 303 -6.44 -12.63 -6.35
C PHE A 303 -6.10 -14.03 -5.81
N PRO A 304 -6.92 -14.56 -4.87
CA PRO A 304 -6.71 -15.91 -4.31
C PRO A 304 -6.70 -17.02 -5.37
N GLU A 305 -7.40 -16.82 -6.47
CA GLU A 305 -7.56 -17.78 -7.57
C GLU A 305 -6.34 -17.87 -8.48
N VAL A 306 -5.44 -16.90 -8.40
CA VAL A 306 -4.21 -16.87 -9.23
C VAL A 306 -3.27 -17.97 -8.78
N LYS A 307 -2.80 -18.77 -9.73
CA LYS A 307 -1.86 -19.87 -9.49
C LYS A 307 -0.44 -19.32 -9.25
N PRO A 308 0.30 -19.85 -8.27
CA PRO A 308 1.70 -19.47 -8.02
C PRO A 308 2.59 -19.58 -9.26
N GLU A 309 2.39 -20.64 -10.06
CA GLU A 309 3.16 -20.88 -11.27
C GLU A 309 2.95 -19.77 -12.31
N THR A 310 1.75 -19.19 -12.38
CA THR A 310 1.46 -18.06 -13.26
C THR A 310 2.27 -16.83 -12.85
N LEU A 311 2.31 -16.49 -11.54
CA LEU A 311 3.11 -15.36 -11.05
C LEU A 311 4.60 -15.57 -11.28
N ARG A 312 5.11 -16.77 -11.04
CA ARG A 312 6.50 -17.11 -11.34
C ARG A 312 6.82 -16.92 -12.82
N LYS A 313 5.98 -17.44 -13.70
CA LYS A 313 6.14 -17.30 -15.15
C LYS A 313 6.09 -15.83 -15.60
N VAL A 314 5.25 -15.01 -14.99
CA VAL A 314 5.22 -13.56 -15.23
C VAL A 314 6.54 -12.92 -14.83
N THR A 315 7.07 -13.23 -13.65
CA THR A 315 8.37 -12.71 -13.20
C THR A 315 9.49 -13.10 -14.16
N GLU A 316 9.58 -14.37 -14.53
CA GLU A 316 10.56 -14.86 -15.50
C GLU A 316 10.44 -14.14 -16.86
N PHE A 317 9.21 -13.92 -17.32
CA PHE A 317 8.96 -13.18 -18.56
C PHE A 317 9.45 -11.72 -18.46
N VAL A 318 9.13 -11.03 -17.36
CA VAL A 318 9.58 -9.64 -17.13
C VAL A 318 11.09 -9.54 -17.08
N HIS A 319 11.77 -10.46 -16.37
CA HIS A 319 13.23 -10.47 -16.26
C HIS A 319 13.93 -10.68 -17.59
N ASN A 320 13.39 -11.53 -18.46
CA ASN A 320 13.96 -11.89 -19.76
C ASN A 320 13.50 -10.98 -20.91
N TYR A 321 12.60 -10.04 -20.63
CA TYR A 321 12.04 -9.20 -21.68
C TYR A 321 13.03 -8.15 -22.16
N THR A 322 13.32 -8.18 -23.44
CA THR A 322 14.06 -7.14 -24.16
C THR A 322 13.16 -6.54 -25.22
N ALA A 323 13.14 -5.21 -25.32
CA ALA A 323 12.43 -4.55 -26.43
C ALA A 323 13.02 -5.03 -27.77
N LYS A 324 12.14 -5.44 -28.70
CA LYS A 324 12.50 -5.74 -30.09
C LYS A 324 12.48 -4.47 -30.91
#